data_049fa7fca2036bd042e7c3c3cff59f2b
#
_entry.id   049fa7fca2036bd042e7c3c3cff59f2b
#
_cell.length_a   1.000
_cell.length_b   1.000
_cell.length_c   1.000
_cell.angle_alpha   90.00
_cell.angle_beta   90.00
_cell.angle_gamma   90.00
#
_symmetry.space_group_name_H-M   'P 1'
#
loop_
_entity.id
_entity.type
_entity.pdbx_description
1 polymer ?
#
loop_
_entity_poly.entity_id
_entity_poly.type
_entity_poly.pdbx_seq_one_letter_code
_entity_poly.pdbx_strand_id
1 'polypeptide(L)'
;SVWRKNVRAQQWLPYLCVAIFVISLCRDGYVIGVLSPATMISYISLVTVGLVLFKRKIVYYALIPATLYLVLCGYLSLQGHLPYAPIFYLDSLPYQNMFWVVTMMYFIVPILITCLILFEILLSQWRHREKLIQHLSQIDPLTNALNRRSISACLEKLERKPITSYALVLIDLD
;
A
#
# COMPACT_ATOMS: atom_id res chain seq x y z
N SER A 1 22.67 5.96 13.36
CA SER A 1 22.57 5.58 11.93
C SER A 1 23.33 4.29 11.59
N VAL A 2 23.39 3.34 12.51
CA VAL A 2 24.02 2.00 12.33
C VAL A 2 23.21 1.14 11.35
N TRP A 3 21.91 1.34 11.26
CA TRP A 3 20.99 0.58 10.40
C TRP A 3 21.16 0.80 8.90
N ARG A 4 21.79 1.88 8.48
CA ARG A 4 21.98 2.23 7.06
C ARG A 4 23.10 1.45 6.35
N LYS A 5 23.98 0.80 7.11
CA LYS A 5 25.16 0.11 6.58
C LYS A 5 24.97 -1.38 6.26
N ASN A 6 23.87 -2.00 6.65
CA ASN A 6 23.68 -3.43 6.47
C ASN A 6 22.73 -3.72 5.28
N VAL A 7 23.27 -3.71 4.07
CA VAL A 7 22.54 -3.96 2.81
C VAL A 7 21.78 -5.30 2.86
N ARG A 8 22.32 -6.31 3.52
CA ARG A 8 21.66 -7.61 3.70
C ARG A 8 20.44 -7.51 4.59
N ALA A 9 20.52 -6.81 5.72
CA ALA A 9 19.37 -6.62 6.62
C ALA A 9 18.23 -5.89 5.91
N GLN A 10 18.53 -4.92 5.06
CA GLN A 10 17.53 -4.16 4.31
C GLN A 10 16.83 -5.01 3.24
N GLN A 11 17.47 -6.06 2.73
CA GLN A 11 16.85 -6.99 1.78
C GLN A 11 15.88 -7.97 2.45
N TRP A 12 16.17 -8.42 3.69
CA TRP A 12 15.33 -9.38 4.43
C TRP A 12 14.18 -8.74 5.20
N LEU A 13 14.29 -7.47 5.54
CA LEU A 13 13.29 -6.74 6.32
C LEU A 13 11.87 -6.83 5.75
N PRO A 14 11.63 -6.65 4.44
CA PRO A 14 10.29 -6.80 3.85
C PRO A 14 9.69 -8.19 4.03
N TYR A 15 10.50 -9.24 3.87
CA TYR A 15 10.04 -10.62 4.04
C TYR A 15 9.66 -10.91 5.49
N LEU A 16 10.47 -10.43 6.43
CA LEU A 16 10.22 -10.60 7.85
C LEU A 16 8.96 -9.86 8.31
N CYS A 17 8.77 -8.63 7.87
CA CYS A 17 7.57 -7.86 8.17
C CYS A 17 6.31 -8.55 7.65
N VAL A 18 6.32 -8.98 6.39
CA VAL A 18 5.18 -9.68 5.79
C VAL A 18 4.92 -11.02 6.49
N ALA A 19 5.97 -11.78 6.84
CA ALA A 19 5.83 -13.04 7.56
C ALA A 19 5.19 -12.86 8.94
N ILE A 20 5.65 -11.88 9.72
CA ILE A 20 5.05 -11.56 11.03
C ILE A 20 3.57 -11.22 10.88
N PHE A 21 3.22 -10.41 9.87
CA PHE A 21 1.85 -9.99 9.64
C PHE A 21 0.96 -11.18 9.24
N VAL A 22 1.44 -12.08 8.38
CA VAL A 22 0.73 -13.30 7.99
C VAL A 22 0.54 -14.24 9.17
N ILE A 23 1.55 -14.44 10.00
CA ILE A 23 1.45 -15.29 11.20
C ILE A 23 0.41 -14.70 12.16
N SER A 24 0.41 -13.39 12.38
CA SER A 24 -0.61 -12.72 13.20
C SER A 24 -2.01 -12.90 12.61
N LEU A 25 -2.19 -12.74 11.30
CA LEU A 25 -3.46 -12.94 10.62
C LEU A 25 -3.97 -14.38 10.77
N CYS A 26 -3.11 -15.37 10.59
CA CYS A 26 -3.47 -16.78 10.75
C CYS A 26 -3.86 -17.10 12.18
N ARG A 27 -3.11 -16.58 13.16
CA ARG A 27 -3.43 -16.70 14.58
C ARG A 27 -4.80 -16.07 14.89
N ASP A 28 -5.03 -14.84 14.44
CA ASP A 28 -6.25 -14.10 14.70
C ASP A 28 -7.46 -14.79 14.03
N GLY A 29 -7.28 -15.30 12.81
CA GLY A 29 -8.29 -16.09 12.11
C GLY A 29 -8.69 -17.37 12.86
N TYR A 30 -7.73 -18.05 13.48
CA TYR A 30 -8.01 -19.23 14.31
C TYR A 30 -8.70 -18.84 15.63
N VAL A 31 -8.20 -17.84 16.33
CA VAL A 31 -8.58 -17.49 17.70
C VAL A 31 -9.90 -16.71 17.76
N ILE A 32 -10.10 -15.76 16.85
CA ILE A 32 -11.25 -14.85 16.81
C ILE A 32 -12.34 -15.34 15.85
N GLY A 33 -11.96 -16.24 14.96
CA GLY A 33 -12.81 -16.79 13.92
C GLY A 33 -12.51 -16.23 12.52
N VAL A 34 -12.48 -17.13 11.55
CA VAL A 34 -12.12 -16.82 10.15
C VAL A 34 -13.07 -15.80 9.53
N LEU A 35 -14.37 -15.91 9.81
CA LEU A 35 -15.40 -15.02 9.27
C LEU A 35 -15.69 -13.81 10.17
N SER A 36 -14.86 -13.56 11.18
CA SER A 36 -15.02 -12.38 12.02
C SER A 36 -14.69 -11.10 11.24
N PRO A 37 -15.39 -9.98 11.53
CA PRO A 37 -15.08 -8.69 10.89
C PRO A 37 -13.63 -8.27 11.07
N ALA A 38 -13.04 -8.57 12.23
CA ALA A 38 -11.63 -8.25 12.52
C ALA A 38 -10.67 -9.00 11.59
N THR A 39 -10.88 -10.32 11.39
CA THR A 39 -10.06 -11.14 10.50
C THR A 39 -10.19 -10.67 9.04
N MET A 40 -11.42 -10.38 8.59
CA MET A 40 -11.66 -9.89 7.22
C MET A 40 -11.00 -8.55 6.94
N ILE A 41 -11.10 -7.59 7.85
CA ILE A 41 -10.46 -6.28 7.72
C ILE A 41 -8.93 -6.42 7.77
N SER A 42 -8.40 -7.27 8.64
CA SER A 42 -6.95 -7.55 8.71
C SER A 42 -6.45 -8.16 7.41
N TYR A 43 -7.21 -9.06 6.79
CA TYR A 43 -6.86 -9.66 5.51
C TYR A 43 -6.84 -8.61 4.37
N ILE A 44 -7.88 -7.79 4.26
CA ILE A 44 -7.94 -6.71 3.27
C ILE A 44 -6.78 -5.73 3.48
N SER A 45 -6.46 -5.41 4.74
CA SER A 45 -5.34 -4.54 5.09
C SER A 45 -4.00 -5.13 4.67
N LEU A 46 -3.78 -6.43 4.90
CA LEU A 46 -2.56 -7.11 4.44
C LEU A 46 -2.40 -7.01 2.93
N VAL A 47 -3.49 -7.21 2.17
CA VAL A 47 -3.47 -7.09 0.71
C VAL A 47 -3.15 -5.66 0.29
N THR A 48 -3.91 -4.69 0.78
CA THR A 48 -3.80 -3.28 0.35
C THR A 48 -2.48 -2.66 0.77
N VAL A 49 -2.14 -2.74 2.05
CA VAL A 49 -0.88 -2.20 2.60
C VAL A 49 0.32 -2.96 2.04
N GLY A 50 0.21 -4.28 1.95
CA GLY A 50 1.26 -5.12 1.39
C GLY A 50 1.60 -4.74 -0.04
N LEU A 51 0.61 -4.59 -0.93
CA LEU A 51 0.82 -4.21 -2.33
C LEU A 51 1.36 -2.79 -2.51
N VAL A 52 1.08 -1.90 -1.56
CA VAL A 52 1.61 -0.54 -1.55
C VAL A 52 3.07 -0.48 -1.11
N LEU A 53 3.42 -1.19 -0.05
CA LEU A 53 4.74 -1.09 0.59
C LEU A 53 5.77 -2.06 0.02
N PHE A 54 5.35 -3.22 -0.47
CA PHE A 54 6.24 -4.30 -0.87
C PHE A 54 6.11 -4.66 -2.34
N LYS A 55 7.09 -5.40 -2.85
CA LYS A 55 7.05 -5.93 -4.21
C LYS A 55 5.90 -6.94 -4.33
N ARG A 56 5.11 -6.86 -5.40
CA ARG A 56 3.96 -7.74 -5.65
C ARG A 56 4.24 -9.22 -5.43
N LYS A 57 5.41 -9.71 -5.86
CA LYS A 57 5.80 -11.11 -5.69
C LYS A 57 5.85 -11.54 -4.23
N ILE A 58 6.41 -10.70 -3.33
CA ILE A 58 6.52 -11.02 -1.90
C ILE A 58 5.13 -11.16 -1.28
N VAL A 59 4.22 -10.24 -1.63
CA VAL A 59 2.85 -10.22 -1.10
C VAL A 59 2.07 -11.44 -1.55
N TYR A 60 2.10 -11.80 -2.85
CA TYR A 60 1.38 -12.97 -3.34
C TYR A 60 1.91 -14.28 -2.78
N TYR A 61 3.24 -14.44 -2.65
CA TYR A 61 3.82 -15.63 -2.01
C TYR A 61 3.41 -15.79 -0.53
N ALA A 62 3.12 -14.70 0.15
CA ALA A 62 2.63 -14.72 1.52
C ALA A 62 1.11 -14.90 1.63
N LEU A 63 0.34 -14.31 0.69
CA LEU A 63 -1.12 -14.37 0.67
C LEU A 63 -1.64 -15.77 0.34
N ILE A 64 -1.02 -16.47 -0.62
CA ILE A 64 -1.48 -17.81 -1.04
C ILE A 64 -1.55 -18.77 0.15
N PRO A 65 -0.47 -19.02 0.93
CA PRO A 65 -0.54 -19.92 2.07
C PRO A 65 -1.45 -19.40 3.17
N ALA A 66 -1.53 -18.08 3.40
CA ALA A 66 -2.44 -17.49 4.38
C ALA A 66 -3.92 -17.75 4.02
N THR A 67 -4.29 -17.55 2.75
CA THR A 67 -5.65 -17.82 2.27
C THR A 67 -5.99 -19.28 2.38
N LEU A 68 -5.11 -20.19 1.96
CA LEU A 68 -5.30 -21.62 2.06
C LEU A 68 -5.49 -22.05 3.53
N TYR A 69 -4.71 -21.51 4.45
CA TYR A 69 -4.85 -21.77 5.88
C TYR A 69 -6.20 -21.31 6.42
N LEU A 70 -6.63 -20.08 6.10
CA LEU A 70 -7.93 -19.55 6.54
C LEU A 70 -9.09 -20.37 5.98
N VAL A 71 -9.04 -20.75 4.71
CA VAL A 71 -10.07 -21.61 4.08
C VAL A 71 -10.12 -22.97 4.75
N LEU A 72 -8.97 -23.57 5.04
CA LEU A 72 -8.89 -24.86 5.73
C LEU A 72 -9.46 -24.75 7.14
N CYS A 73 -9.11 -23.73 7.91
CA CYS A 73 -9.66 -23.50 9.24
C CYS A 73 -11.19 -23.32 9.20
N GLY A 74 -11.69 -22.54 8.23
CA GLY A 74 -13.13 -22.36 8.03
C GLY A 74 -13.84 -23.66 7.69
N TYR A 75 -13.28 -24.47 6.80
CA TYR A 75 -13.84 -25.77 6.41
C TYR A 75 -13.88 -26.75 7.58
N LEU A 76 -12.78 -26.88 8.35
CA LEU A 76 -12.73 -27.75 9.53
C LEU A 76 -13.67 -27.28 10.65
N SER A 77 -13.86 -25.99 10.78
CA SER A 77 -14.82 -25.42 11.73
C SER A 77 -16.27 -25.73 11.33
N LEU A 78 -16.60 -25.67 10.03
CA LEU A 78 -17.92 -26.04 9.52
C LEU A 78 -18.23 -27.54 9.74
N GLN A 79 -17.21 -28.40 9.68
CA GLN A 79 -17.34 -29.82 9.96
C GLN A 79 -17.39 -30.17 11.47
N GLY A 80 -17.21 -29.17 12.34
CA GLY A 80 -17.20 -29.39 13.79
C GLY A 80 -15.90 -29.99 14.33
N HIS A 81 -14.84 -30.10 13.50
CA HIS A 81 -13.53 -30.61 13.92
C HIS A 81 -12.69 -29.56 14.66
N LEU A 82 -12.95 -28.27 14.44
CA LEU A 82 -12.32 -27.18 15.16
C LEU A 82 -13.38 -26.26 15.78
N PRO A 83 -13.17 -25.83 17.04
CA PRO A 83 -14.06 -24.84 17.65
C PRO A 83 -13.97 -23.53 16.89
N TYR A 84 -15.10 -22.94 16.52
CA TYR A 84 -15.15 -21.61 15.92
C TYR A 84 -14.92 -20.56 17.01
N ALA A 85 -13.96 -19.65 16.76
CA ALA A 85 -13.64 -18.54 17.67
C ALA A 85 -13.45 -18.98 19.15
N PRO A 86 -12.42 -19.79 19.47
CA PRO A 86 -12.27 -20.40 20.80
C PRO A 86 -12.10 -19.40 21.95
N ILE A 87 -11.80 -18.15 21.66
CA ILE A 87 -11.74 -17.07 22.66
C ILE A 87 -13.14 -16.67 23.16
N PHE A 88 -14.17 -16.88 22.35
CA PHE A 88 -15.52 -16.46 22.69
C PHE A 88 -16.38 -17.64 23.06
N TYR A 89 -16.67 -17.79 24.35
CA TYR A 89 -17.73 -18.67 24.82
C TYR A 89 -19.06 -17.89 24.75
N LEU A 90 -19.78 -18.04 23.64
CA LEU A 90 -20.95 -17.24 23.35
C LEU A 90 -22.22 -18.06 23.69
N ASP A 91 -22.77 -17.86 24.89
CA ASP A 91 -24.08 -18.35 25.26
C ASP A 91 -25.23 -17.49 24.71
N SER A 92 -24.90 -16.31 24.14
CA SER A 92 -25.83 -15.33 23.60
C SER A 92 -25.44 -14.91 22.20
N LEU A 93 -26.31 -14.14 21.53
CA LEU A 93 -25.97 -13.55 20.25
C LEU A 93 -24.72 -12.67 20.37
N PRO A 94 -23.78 -12.71 19.39
CA PRO A 94 -22.50 -12.01 19.46
C PRO A 94 -22.63 -10.53 19.80
N TYR A 95 -23.60 -9.84 19.19
CA TYR A 95 -23.81 -8.40 19.40
C TYR A 95 -24.37 -8.05 20.79
N GLN A 96 -24.91 -9.00 21.54
CA GLN A 96 -25.36 -8.80 22.91
C GLN A 96 -24.25 -9.04 23.92
N ASN A 97 -23.14 -9.65 23.49
CA ASN A 97 -21.97 -9.88 24.33
C ASN A 97 -21.03 -8.67 24.26
N MET A 98 -21.01 -7.86 25.33
CA MET A 98 -20.18 -6.67 25.41
C MET A 98 -18.68 -6.97 25.23
N PHE A 99 -18.22 -8.10 25.74
CA PHE A 99 -16.83 -8.52 25.57
C PHE A 99 -16.49 -8.76 24.09
N TRP A 100 -17.37 -9.39 23.34
CA TRP A 100 -17.18 -9.59 21.88
C TRP A 100 -17.12 -8.26 21.14
N VAL A 101 -18.05 -7.33 21.41
CA VAL A 101 -18.10 -6.03 20.77
C VAL A 101 -16.84 -5.20 21.04
N VAL A 102 -16.41 -5.13 22.31
CA VAL A 102 -15.20 -4.39 22.70
C VAL A 102 -13.95 -4.99 22.05
N THR A 103 -13.84 -6.31 22.02
CA THR A 103 -12.70 -7.00 21.39
C THR A 103 -12.66 -6.73 19.88
N MET A 104 -13.80 -6.81 19.19
CA MET A 104 -13.88 -6.51 17.77
C MET A 104 -13.48 -5.05 17.48
N MET A 105 -13.97 -4.08 18.25
CA MET A 105 -13.61 -2.68 18.11
C MET A 105 -12.10 -2.46 18.37
N TYR A 106 -11.53 -3.13 19.35
CA TYR A 106 -10.10 -3.05 19.65
C TYR A 106 -9.22 -3.48 18.46
N PHE A 107 -9.64 -4.49 17.69
CA PHE A 107 -8.92 -4.91 16.50
C PHE A 107 -9.23 -4.05 15.28
N ILE A 108 -10.50 -3.73 15.03
CA ILE A 108 -10.95 -3.05 13.81
C ILE A 108 -10.47 -1.59 13.77
N VAL A 109 -10.62 -0.84 14.85
CA VAL A 109 -10.37 0.61 14.86
C VAL A 109 -8.91 0.96 14.57
N PRO A 110 -7.89 0.34 15.21
CA PRO A 110 -6.49 0.63 14.89
C PRO A 110 -6.12 0.30 13.44
N ILE A 111 -6.67 -0.80 12.91
CA ILE A 111 -6.41 -1.21 11.52
C ILE A 111 -6.99 -0.19 10.55
N LEU A 112 -8.24 0.25 10.75
CA LEU A 112 -8.86 1.28 9.92
C LEU A 112 -8.09 2.60 9.95
N ILE A 113 -7.70 3.06 11.13
CA ILE A 113 -6.90 4.29 11.28
C ILE A 113 -5.57 4.15 10.53
N THR A 114 -4.88 3.03 10.69
CA THR A 114 -3.61 2.77 9.99
C THR A 114 -3.81 2.77 8.47
N CYS A 115 -4.85 2.13 7.97
CA CYS A 115 -5.18 2.12 6.54
C CYS A 115 -5.46 3.53 6.01
N LEU A 116 -6.22 4.34 6.73
CA LEU A 116 -6.51 5.72 6.36
C LEU A 116 -5.25 6.58 6.28
N ILE A 117 -4.36 6.47 7.27
CA ILE A 117 -3.07 7.19 7.29
C ILE A 117 -2.22 6.78 6.09
N LEU A 118 -2.10 5.48 5.82
CA LEU A 118 -1.31 4.98 4.69
C LEU A 118 -1.90 5.41 3.35
N PHE A 119 -3.22 5.43 3.23
CA PHE A 119 -3.89 5.90 2.03
C PHE A 119 -3.64 7.39 1.78
N GLU A 120 -3.70 8.23 2.83
CA GLU A 120 -3.38 9.66 2.72
C GLU A 120 -1.92 9.89 2.32
N ILE A 121 -0.99 9.14 2.90
CA ILE A 121 0.44 9.20 2.51
C ILE A 121 0.61 8.83 1.04
N LEU A 122 -0.07 7.78 0.57
CA LEU A 122 -0.02 7.34 -0.82
C LEU A 122 -0.55 8.41 -1.78
N LEU A 123 -1.71 8.98 -1.47
CA LEU A 123 -2.30 10.06 -2.27
C LEU A 123 -1.40 11.29 -2.31
N SER A 124 -0.77 11.63 -1.19
CA SER A 124 0.18 12.73 -1.11
C SER A 124 1.40 12.50 -2.00
N GLN A 125 1.96 11.28 -1.96
CA GLN A 125 3.09 10.91 -2.83
C GLN A 125 2.68 10.92 -4.31
N TRP A 126 1.48 10.46 -4.64
CA TRP A 126 1.00 10.49 -6.02
C TRP A 126 0.84 11.92 -6.53
N ARG A 127 0.17 12.78 -5.78
CA ARG A 127 0.06 14.21 -6.10
C ARG A 127 1.42 14.89 -6.29
N HIS A 128 2.40 14.52 -5.45
CA HIS A 128 3.76 15.05 -5.59
C HIS A 128 4.45 14.58 -6.89
N ARG A 129 4.32 13.30 -7.23
CA ARG A 129 4.85 12.75 -8.49
C ARG A 129 4.20 13.37 -9.71
N GLU A 130 2.91 13.57 -9.68
CA GLU A 130 2.17 14.21 -10.77
C GLU A 130 2.65 15.64 -11.02
N LYS A 131 2.80 16.44 -9.96
CA LYS A 131 3.37 17.79 -10.05
C LYS A 131 4.80 17.75 -10.59
N LEU A 132 5.61 16.76 -10.18
CA LEU A 132 6.97 16.61 -10.68
C LEU A 132 6.99 16.27 -12.18
N ILE A 133 6.13 15.37 -12.63
CA ILE A 133 5.97 14.98 -14.04
C ILE A 133 5.55 16.20 -14.86
N GLN A 134 4.54 16.95 -14.41
CA GLN A 134 4.12 18.20 -15.07
C GLN A 134 5.26 19.22 -15.15
N HIS A 135 6.07 19.29 -14.10
CA HIS A 135 7.21 20.21 -14.05
C HIS A 135 8.38 19.76 -14.95
N LEU A 136 8.55 18.46 -15.14
CA LEU A 136 9.57 17.86 -16.00
C LEU A 136 9.09 17.71 -17.45
N SER A 137 7.80 17.82 -17.71
CA SER A 137 7.26 17.80 -19.07
C SER A 137 7.87 18.95 -19.88
N GLN A 138 8.58 18.62 -20.94
CA GLN A 138 9.16 19.60 -21.85
C GLN A 138 8.19 20.05 -22.93
N ILE A 139 7.09 19.34 -23.07
CA ILE A 139 6.10 19.50 -24.14
C ILE A 139 4.79 19.99 -23.53
N ASP A 140 4.21 21.00 -24.14
CA ASP A 140 2.85 21.45 -23.84
C ASP A 140 1.83 20.43 -24.36
N PRO A 141 0.93 19.89 -23.50
CA PRO A 141 0.00 18.84 -23.92
C PRO A 141 -1.08 19.28 -24.91
N LEU A 142 -1.33 20.58 -25.04
CA LEU A 142 -2.35 21.13 -25.95
C LEU A 142 -1.79 21.37 -27.34
N THR A 143 -0.57 21.88 -27.42
CA THR A 143 0.03 22.32 -28.69
C THR A 143 1.06 21.33 -29.25
N ASN A 144 1.46 20.34 -28.45
CA ASN A 144 2.55 19.40 -28.75
C ASN A 144 3.89 20.08 -29.09
N ALA A 145 4.03 21.34 -28.70
CA ALA A 145 5.24 22.13 -28.84
C ALA A 145 6.02 22.17 -27.52
N LEU A 146 7.28 22.62 -27.56
CA LEU A 146 8.05 22.85 -26.34
C LEU A 146 7.37 23.90 -25.47
N ASN A 147 7.22 23.62 -24.18
CA ASN A 147 6.68 24.61 -23.25
C ASN A 147 7.66 25.77 -23.05
N ARG A 148 7.16 26.91 -22.57
CA ARG A 148 7.94 28.15 -22.35
C ARG A 148 9.24 27.90 -21.59
N ARG A 149 9.21 27.02 -20.56
CA ARG A 149 10.38 26.70 -19.74
C ARG A 149 11.46 25.96 -20.56
N SER A 150 11.02 25.00 -21.39
CA SER A 150 11.92 24.23 -22.26
C SER A 150 12.56 25.12 -23.33
N ILE A 151 11.80 26.06 -23.90
CA ILE A 151 12.30 27.03 -24.86
C ILE A 151 13.35 27.92 -24.18
N SER A 152 13.07 28.45 -22.98
CA SER A 152 14.07 29.29 -22.26
C SER A 152 15.34 28.52 -21.95
N ALA A 153 15.25 27.25 -21.52
CA ALA A 153 16.41 26.40 -21.26
C ALA A 153 17.19 26.05 -22.54
N CYS A 154 16.52 25.94 -23.69
CA CYS A 154 17.17 25.77 -24.98
C CYS A 154 17.93 27.05 -25.39
N LEU A 155 17.33 28.21 -25.20
CA LEU A 155 17.94 29.49 -25.49
C LEU A 155 19.20 29.73 -24.65
N GLU A 156 19.14 29.49 -23.34
CA GLU A 156 20.31 29.56 -22.45
C GLU A 156 21.44 28.62 -22.90
N LYS A 157 21.12 27.41 -23.39
CA LYS A 157 22.12 26.48 -23.91
C LYS A 157 22.75 26.98 -25.19
N LEU A 158 22.00 27.67 -26.06
CA LEU A 158 22.49 28.28 -27.28
C LEU A 158 23.43 29.44 -26.97
N GLU A 159 23.06 30.28 -26.00
CA GLU A 159 23.92 31.42 -25.57
C GLU A 159 25.26 30.96 -24.98
N ARG A 160 25.26 29.81 -24.26
CA ARG A 160 26.49 29.28 -23.64
C ARG A 160 27.44 28.56 -24.63
N LYS A 161 26.94 28.17 -25.80
CA LYS A 161 27.77 27.52 -26.84
C LYS A 161 28.23 28.57 -27.86
N PRO A 162 29.49 28.57 -28.28
CA PRO A 162 29.95 29.41 -29.35
C PRO A 162 29.46 28.87 -30.69
N ILE A 163 28.17 29.09 -30.97
CA ILE A 163 27.56 28.76 -32.27
C ILE A 163 27.73 29.98 -33.14
N THR A 164 28.28 29.79 -34.31
CA THR A 164 28.69 30.87 -35.21
C THR A 164 27.54 31.63 -35.87
N SER A 165 26.37 31.01 -36.00
CA SER A 165 25.15 31.66 -36.49
C SER A 165 23.90 30.86 -36.15
N TYR A 166 22.83 31.51 -35.67
CA TYR A 166 21.48 31.00 -35.55
C TYR A 166 20.46 32.09 -35.89
N ALA A 167 19.29 31.70 -36.32
CA ALA A 167 18.16 32.59 -36.55
C ALA A 167 17.03 32.23 -35.55
N LEU A 168 16.50 33.24 -34.89
CA LEU A 168 15.31 33.13 -34.05
C LEU A 168 14.12 33.72 -34.82
N VAL A 169 13.09 32.93 -35.04
CA VAL A 169 11.83 33.37 -35.63
C VAL A 169 10.78 33.43 -34.55
N LEU A 170 10.24 34.60 -34.28
CA LEU A 170 9.11 34.82 -33.39
C LEU A 170 7.87 34.99 -34.26
N ILE A 171 6.86 34.13 -34.02
CA ILE A 171 5.55 34.17 -34.70
C ILE A 171 4.52 34.51 -33.64
N ASP A 172 3.82 35.63 -33.83
CA ASP A 172 2.66 35.99 -33.03
C ASP A 172 1.39 35.74 -33.88
N LEU A 173 0.38 35.17 -33.27
CA LEU A 173 -0.90 34.91 -33.91
C LEU A 173 -1.88 35.92 -33.30
N ASP A 174 -2.23 36.95 -34.06
CA ASP A 174 -3.29 37.88 -33.72
C ASP A 174 -4.69 37.23 -33.75
#